data_d72fe1e37b025288fd136c6196636bc2
#
_entry.id   d72fe1e37b025288fd136c6196636bc2
#
_cell.length_a   1.000
_cell.length_b   1.000
_cell.length_c   1.000
_cell.angle_alpha   90.00
_cell.angle_beta   90.00
_cell.angle_gamma   90.00
#
_symmetry.space_group_name_H-M   'P 1'
#
loop_
_entity.id
_entity.type
_entity.pdbx_description
1 polymer ?
#
loop_
_entity_poly.entity_id
_entity_poly.type
_entity_poly.pdbx_seq_one_letter_code
_entity_poly.pdbx_strand_id
1 'polypeptide(L)'
;MKIFIPMAGKGTRLRPFTLSRPKPLLEIIDKPIVEHLIDQITSTLSSEIEEIIYILGDEAYFDSKVVDSLILISEKYNAKTKIYRQLDKLGTGHAIMCAEESLSGPAIIAYADTMIQGKIEIDLKVDGMIWVKKVENPSSYGVVNLDKESNIKELIEKPKDFISDLAVVGIYYFKESSLLRDELKLHLKEKLEPGKEYLLNYGIEKMIENNKIFKPQEIETWMDCGTPQLLLESAKIIMKSKEKDSNENNFAQEGTVIVKHPV
;
A
#
# COMPACT_ATOMS: atom_id res chain seq x y z
N MET A 1 -5.38 10.40 11.36
CA MET A 1 -4.56 9.98 10.18
C MET A 1 -5.47 9.50 9.07
N LYS A 2 -5.11 9.71 7.79
CA LYS A 2 -5.86 9.22 6.62
C LYS A 2 -5.07 8.13 5.91
N ILE A 3 -5.76 7.12 5.36
CA ILE A 3 -5.12 6.07 4.54
C ILE A 3 -5.71 6.14 3.12
N PHE A 4 -4.86 6.30 2.11
CA PHE A 4 -5.24 6.30 0.70
C PHE A 4 -4.86 4.97 0.06
N ILE A 5 -5.81 4.32 -0.59
CA ILE A 5 -5.64 3.01 -1.20
C ILE A 5 -6.03 3.09 -2.68
N PRO A 6 -5.06 3.40 -3.58
CA PRO A 6 -5.30 3.35 -5.01
C PRO A 6 -5.47 1.89 -5.47
N MET A 7 -6.65 1.55 -6.01
CA MET A 7 -7.00 0.19 -6.40
C MET A 7 -7.81 0.12 -7.69
N ALA A 8 -7.63 1.08 -8.59
CA ALA A 8 -8.36 1.17 -9.87
C ALA A 8 -7.97 0.08 -10.89
N GLY A 9 -6.90 -0.67 -10.64
CA GLY A 9 -6.39 -1.70 -11.52
C GLY A 9 -7.28 -2.94 -11.62
N LYS A 10 -7.45 -3.49 -12.84
CA LYS A 10 -8.26 -4.70 -13.09
C LYS A 10 -7.58 -6.02 -12.69
N GLY A 11 -6.31 -6.00 -12.25
CA GLY A 11 -5.60 -7.19 -11.80
C GLY A 11 -5.47 -8.29 -12.87
N THR A 12 -5.25 -7.94 -14.13
CA THR A 12 -5.31 -8.86 -15.28
C THR A 12 -4.34 -10.04 -15.19
N ARG A 13 -3.21 -9.89 -14.53
CA ARG A 13 -2.22 -10.95 -14.30
C ARG A 13 -2.73 -12.06 -13.37
N LEU A 14 -3.78 -11.80 -12.59
CA LEU A 14 -4.43 -12.76 -11.69
C LEU A 14 -5.67 -13.42 -12.27
N ARG A 15 -5.95 -13.27 -13.58
CA ARG A 15 -7.05 -14.00 -14.20
C ARG A 15 -6.80 -15.50 -14.15
N PRO A 16 -7.84 -16.35 -13.90
CA PRO A 16 -9.27 -16.02 -13.88
C PRO A 16 -9.82 -15.45 -12.58
N PHE A 17 -9.08 -15.42 -11.47
CA PHE A 17 -9.56 -15.00 -10.14
C PHE A 17 -10.13 -13.57 -10.13
N THR A 18 -9.60 -12.69 -10.97
CA THR A 18 -10.01 -11.28 -11.07
C THR A 18 -11.03 -11.04 -12.19
N LEU A 19 -11.74 -12.05 -12.68
CA LEU A 19 -12.83 -11.87 -13.65
C LEU A 19 -14.11 -11.33 -12.99
N SER A 20 -14.38 -11.76 -11.76
CA SER A 20 -15.61 -11.45 -11.01
C SER A 20 -15.38 -10.63 -9.75
N ARG A 21 -14.13 -10.48 -9.29
CA ARG A 21 -13.79 -9.78 -8.05
C ARG A 21 -12.51 -8.97 -8.22
N PRO A 22 -12.45 -7.69 -7.82
CA PRO A 22 -11.23 -6.91 -7.84
C PRO A 22 -10.11 -7.57 -7.02
N LYS A 23 -8.85 -7.47 -7.52
CA LYS A 23 -7.68 -8.07 -6.88
C LYS A 23 -7.59 -7.76 -5.38
N PRO A 24 -7.76 -6.51 -4.90
CA PRO A 24 -7.64 -6.20 -3.46
C PRO A 24 -8.69 -6.90 -2.59
N LEU A 25 -9.79 -7.36 -3.19
CA LEU A 25 -10.85 -8.10 -2.50
C LEU A 25 -10.72 -9.62 -2.64
N LEU A 26 -9.67 -10.14 -3.29
CA LEU A 26 -9.37 -11.56 -3.26
C LEU A 26 -9.01 -11.95 -1.83
N GLU A 27 -9.65 -13.01 -1.34
CA GLU A 27 -9.40 -13.52 0.00
C GLU A 27 -8.13 -14.35 0.04
N ILE A 28 -7.30 -14.08 1.03
CA ILE A 28 -6.13 -14.90 1.39
C ILE A 28 -6.38 -15.42 2.79
N ILE A 29 -6.54 -16.74 2.93
CA ILE A 29 -6.87 -17.46 4.16
C ILE A 29 -8.25 -17.05 4.69
N ASP A 30 -8.37 -15.90 5.36
CA ASP A 30 -9.57 -15.48 6.09
C ASP A 30 -9.99 -14.03 5.83
N LYS A 31 -9.21 -13.27 5.05
CA LYS A 31 -9.46 -11.85 4.80
C LYS A 31 -9.06 -11.44 3.38
N PRO A 32 -9.70 -10.39 2.84
CA PRO A 32 -9.24 -9.74 1.61
C PRO A 32 -7.82 -9.19 1.73
N ILE A 33 -7.07 -9.16 0.61
CA ILE A 33 -5.72 -8.59 0.55
C ILE A 33 -5.69 -7.18 1.15
N VAL A 34 -6.64 -6.32 0.79
CA VAL A 34 -6.72 -4.94 1.29
C VAL A 34 -6.97 -4.88 2.79
N GLU A 35 -7.70 -5.84 3.36
CA GLU A 35 -7.94 -5.90 4.80
C GLU A 35 -6.68 -6.33 5.56
N HIS A 36 -5.91 -7.30 5.03
CA HIS A 36 -4.60 -7.64 5.60
C HIS A 36 -3.65 -6.43 5.61
N LEU A 37 -3.64 -5.64 4.54
CA LEU A 37 -2.83 -4.42 4.47
C LEU A 37 -3.25 -3.40 5.53
N ILE A 38 -4.56 -3.13 5.65
CA ILE A 38 -5.08 -2.16 6.63
C ILE A 38 -4.81 -2.65 8.06
N ASP A 39 -5.06 -3.93 8.36
CA ASP A 39 -4.74 -4.53 9.67
C ASP A 39 -3.28 -4.27 10.05
N GLN A 40 -2.36 -4.53 9.12
CA GLN A 40 -0.94 -4.37 9.40
C GLN A 40 -0.55 -2.91 9.62
N ILE A 41 -1.12 -1.99 8.84
CA ILE A 41 -0.90 -0.55 9.01
C ILE A 41 -1.46 -0.11 10.37
N THR A 42 -2.69 -0.47 10.69
CA THR A 42 -3.39 0.04 11.88
C THR A 42 -2.89 -0.59 13.18
N SER A 43 -2.49 -1.87 13.15
CA SER A 43 -2.04 -2.60 14.36
C SER A 43 -0.77 -2.03 14.99
N THR A 44 0.02 -1.30 14.24
CA THR A 44 1.31 -0.73 14.68
C THR A 44 1.31 0.79 14.82
N LEU A 45 0.25 1.46 14.34
CA LEU A 45 0.12 2.90 14.45
C LEU A 45 -0.44 3.30 15.82
N SER A 46 0.19 4.31 16.44
CA SER A 46 -0.32 4.94 17.67
C SER A 46 -1.47 5.93 17.41
N SER A 47 -1.72 6.27 16.14
CA SER A 47 -2.70 7.29 15.74
C SER A 47 -4.01 6.65 15.29
N GLU A 48 -5.13 7.23 15.68
CA GLU A 48 -6.44 6.83 15.15
C GLU A 48 -6.53 7.10 13.64
N ILE A 49 -7.21 6.21 12.93
CA ILE A 49 -7.51 6.36 11.51
C ILE A 49 -8.86 7.08 11.37
N GLU A 50 -8.82 8.27 10.81
CA GLU A 50 -10.02 9.10 10.61
C GLU A 50 -10.80 8.69 9.36
N GLU A 51 -10.04 8.47 8.27
CA GLU A 51 -10.60 8.16 6.95
C GLU A 51 -9.77 7.09 6.24
N ILE A 52 -10.45 6.15 5.59
CA ILE A 52 -9.88 5.26 4.58
C ILE A 52 -10.46 5.66 3.23
N ILE A 53 -9.57 6.06 2.32
CA ILE A 53 -9.88 6.66 1.03
C ILE A 53 -9.52 5.64 -0.05
N TYR A 54 -10.53 5.07 -0.70
CA TYR A 54 -10.33 4.12 -1.79
C TYR A 54 -10.48 4.82 -3.14
N ILE A 55 -9.49 4.68 -4.01
CA ILE A 55 -9.53 5.18 -5.38
C ILE A 55 -9.79 3.99 -6.31
N LEU A 56 -11.02 3.87 -6.76
CA LEU A 56 -11.53 2.76 -7.56
C LEU A 56 -11.47 3.07 -9.06
N GLY A 57 -11.59 2.05 -9.88
CA GLY A 57 -11.79 2.20 -11.32
C GLY A 57 -13.27 2.33 -11.70
N ASP A 58 -13.57 1.92 -12.94
CA ASP A 58 -14.90 1.92 -13.55
C ASP A 58 -15.94 1.16 -12.72
N GLU A 59 -17.16 1.71 -12.61
CA GLU A 59 -18.28 1.15 -11.84
C GLU A 59 -18.75 -0.20 -12.34
N ALA A 60 -18.58 -0.49 -13.63
CA ALA A 60 -18.95 -1.79 -14.18
C ALA A 60 -18.13 -2.94 -13.57
N TYR A 61 -16.95 -2.65 -13.02
CA TYR A 61 -16.09 -3.62 -12.35
C TYR A 61 -15.98 -3.40 -10.83
N PHE A 62 -16.08 -2.15 -10.39
CA PHE A 62 -16.11 -1.75 -8.98
C PHE A 62 -17.52 -1.27 -8.61
N ASP A 63 -18.47 -2.21 -8.64
CA ASP A 63 -19.89 -1.98 -8.42
C ASP A 63 -20.25 -1.64 -6.94
N SER A 64 -21.53 -1.49 -6.65
CA SER A 64 -22.01 -1.19 -5.31
C SER A 64 -21.61 -2.26 -4.28
N LYS A 65 -21.57 -3.55 -4.67
CA LYS A 65 -21.17 -4.65 -3.76
C LYS A 65 -19.70 -4.54 -3.35
N VAL A 66 -18.85 -4.10 -4.28
CA VAL A 66 -17.45 -3.79 -3.98
C VAL A 66 -17.36 -2.63 -3.00
N VAL A 67 -18.12 -1.56 -3.22
CA VAL A 67 -18.18 -0.40 -2.32
C VAL A 67 -18.68 -0.80 -0.94
N ASP A 68 -19.77 -1.56 -0.85
CA ASP A 68 -20.31 -2.06 0.42
C ASP A 68 -19.28 -2.89 1.20
N SER A 69 -18.53 -3.75 0.51
CA SER A 69 -17.44 -4.52 1.13
C SER A 69 -16.35 -3.64 1.71
N LEU A 70 -15.98 -2.55 1.01
CA LEU A 70 -14.95 -1.62 1.48
C LEU A 70 -15.45 -0.77 2.67
N ILE A 71 -16.73 -0.41 2.69
CA ILE A 71 -17.36 0.27 3.84
C ILE A 71 -17.27 -0.63 5.07
N LEU A 72 -17.69 -1.90 4.95
CA LEU A 72 -17.64 -2.87 6.05
C LEU A 72 -16.20 -3.10 6.56
N ILE A 73 -15.21 -3.07 5.68
CA ILE A 73 -13.79 -3.14 6.10
C ILE A 73 -13.42 -1.89 6.92
N SER A 74 -13.76 -0.69 6.44
CA SER A 74 -13.41 0.55 7.16
C SER A 74 -14.07 0.67 8.52
N GLU A 75 -15.30 0.19 8.66
CA GLU A 75 -16.06 0.19 9.93
C GLU A 75 -15.35 -0.60 11.04
N LYS A 76 -14.60 -1.66 10.69
CA LYS A 76 -13.80 -2.44 11.65
C LYS A 76 -12.74 -1.60 12.37
N TYR A 77 -12.31 -0.50 11.75
CA TYR A 77 -11.28 0.42 12.27
C TYR A 77 -11.87 1.75 12.76
N ASN A 78 -13.21 1.84 12.88
CA ASN A 78 -13.93 3.07 13.21
C ASN A 78 -13.59 4.25 12.26
N ALA A 79 -13.19 3.97 11.02
CA ALA A 79 -12.79 4.94 10.04
C ALA A 79 -13.93 5.28 9.08
N LYS A 80 -13.98 6.56 8.66
CA LYS A 80 -14.91 6.99 7.61
C LYS A 80 -14.42 6.50 6.25
N THR A 81 -15.32 5.93 5.45
CA THR A 81 -15.01 5.53 4.07
C THR A 81 -15.20 6.72 3.13
N LYS A 82 -14.23 6.95 2.25
CA LYS A 82 -14.38 7.82 1.08
C LYS A 82 -14.06 7.05 -0.19
N ILE A 83 -14.85 7.25 -1.22
CA ILE A 83 -14.70 6.59 -2.52
C ILE A 83 -14.48 7.64 -3.60
N TYR A 84 -13.38 7.50 -4.33
CA TYR A 84 -13.06 8.29 -5.53
C TYR A 84 -12.90 7.36 -6.73
N ARG A 85 -12.94 7.91 -7.93
CA ARG A 85 -12.87 7.15 -9.18
C ARG A 85 -11.73 7.63 -10.08
N GLN A 86 -10.85 6.72 -10.46
CA GLN A 86 -9.89 6.91 -11.54
C GLN A 86 -10.43 6.20 -12.78
N LEU A 87 -11.03 6.93 -13.69
CA LEU A 87 -11.57 6.39 -14.95
C LEU A 87 -10.47 6.23 -16.00
N ASP A 88 -9.59 7.22 -16.11
CA ASP A 88 -8.44 7.21 -17.02
C ASP A 88 -7.21 6.64 -16.30
N LYS A 89 -6.58 5.64 -16.91
CA LYS A 89 -5.39 4.96 -16.35
C LYS A 89 -4.12 5.76 -16.67
N LEU A 90 -3.99 6.91 -16.05
CA LEU A 90 -2.89 7.83 -16.31
C LEU A 90 -1.73 7.72 -15.30
N GLY A 91 -1.72 6.70 -14.46
CA GLY A 91 -0.64 6.42 -13.51
C GLY A 91 -1.04 6.58 -12.03
N THR A 92 -0.09 6.28 -11.15
CA THR A 92 -0.30 6.24 -9.69
C THR A 92 -0.47 7.62 -9.07
N GLY A 93 0.25 8.63 -9.56
CA GLY A 93 0.09 10.02 -9.13
C GLY A 93 -1.28 10.57 -9.54
N HIS A 94 -1.74 10.26 -10.78
CA HIS A 94 -3.09 10.62 -11.20
C HIS A 94 -4.15 9.94 -10.32
N ALA A 95 -3.97 8.67 -9.94
CA ALA A 95 -4.90 7.99 -9.04
C ALA A 95 -5.06 8.75 -7.73
N ILE A 96 -3.95 9.13 -7.09
CA ILE A 96 -3.97 9.91 -5.84
C ILE A 96 -4.65 11.26 -6.03
N MET A 97 -4.44 11.93 -7.16
CA MET A 97 -5.06 13.22 -7.47
C MET A 97 -6.56 13.12 -7.75
N CYS A 98 -7.11 11.94 -8.07
CA CYS A 98 -8.57 11.77 -8.08
C CYS A 98 -9.21 12.00 -6.70
N ALA A 99 -8.42 11.91 -5.62
CA ALA A 99 -8.82 12.22 -4.25
C ALA A 99 -8.20 13.53 -3.72
N GLU A 100 -7.92 14.51 -4.60
CA GLU A 100 -7.21 15.77 -4.30
C GLU A 100 -7.76 16.48 -3.06
N GLU A 101 -9.07 16.56 -2.92
CA GLU A 101 -9.73 17.26 -1.81
C GLU A 101 -9.50 16.61 -0.43
N SER A 102 -9.11 15.33 -0.39
CA SER A 102 -8.77 14.62 0.83
C SER A 102 -7.30 14.72 1.22
N LEU A 103 -6.42 15.21 0.31
CA LEU A 103 -4.99 15.38 0.55
C LEU A 103 -4.71 16.60 1.42
N SER A 104 -4.73 16.39 2.74
CA SER A 104 -4.39 17.38 3.77
C SER A 104 -4.04 16.68 5.08
N GLY A 105 -3.05 17.19 5.79
CA GLY A 105 -2.54 16.63 7.03
C GLY A 105 -1.82 15.28 6.86
N PRO A 106 -1.61 14.55 7.96
CA PRO A 106 -0.89 13.28 7.95
C PRO A 106 -1.63 12.20 7.16
N ALA A 107 -0.91 11.55 6.24
CA ALA A 107 -1.49 10.53 5.38
C ALA A 107 -0.54 9.35 5.13
N ILE A 108 -1.10 8.16 4.99
CA ILE A 108 -0.43 6.98 4.45
C ILE A 108 -1.03 6.70 3.08
N ILE A 109 -0.20 6.49 2.07
CA ILE A 109 -0.60 5.94 0.77
C ILE A 109 -0.10 4.52 0.72
N ALA A 110 -0.97 3.54 0.45
CA ALA A 110 -0.60 2.14 0.40
C ALA A 110 -1.22 1.46 -0.83
N TYR A 111 -0.39 0.81 -1.64
CA TYR A 111 -0.85 0.09 -2.83
C TYR A 111 -1.58 -1.20 -2.42
N ALA A 112 -2.79 -1.35 -2.94
CA ALA A 112 -3.75 -2.39 -2.55
C ALA A 112 -3.35 -3.83 -2.94
N ASP A 113 -2.20 -4.03 -3.55
CA ASP A 113 -1.66 -5.33 -3.94
C ASP A 113 -0.44 -5.76 -3.12
N THR A 114 -0.15 -5.03 -2.07
CA THR A 114 0.94 -5.25 -1.14
C THR A 114 0.40 -5.73 0.19
N MET A 115 1.03 -6.76 0.75
CA MET A 115 0.91 -7.14 2.16
C MET A 115 2.30 -7.16 2.79
N ILE A 116 2.36 -6.86 4.07
CA ILE A 116 3.62 -6.80 4.81
C ILE A 116 3.49 -7.49 6.16
N GLN A 117 4.64 -7.83 6.77
CA GLN A 117 4.74 -8.16 8.19
C GLN A 117 5.92 -7.37 8.76
N GLY A 118 5.79 -6.97 10.02
CA GLY A 118 6.73 -6.12 10.72
C GLY A 118 6.09 -4.84 11.21
N LYS A 119 6.84 -4.04 11.94
CA LYS A 119 6.32 -2.79 12.52
C LYS A 119 6.33 -1.66 11.49
N ILE A 120 5.24 -0.90 11.47
CA ILE A 120 5.16 0.40 10.82
C ILE A 120 5.39 1.46 11.88
N GLU A 121 6.60 1.99 11.93
CA GLU A 121 6.97 3.07 12.85
C GLU A 121 7.09 4.38 12.07
N ILE A 122 6.50 5.45 12.60
CA ILE A 122 6.53 6.76 11.96
C ILE A 122 7.44 7.69 12.75
N ASP A 123 8.50 8.18 12.10
CA ASP A 123 9.33 9.26 12.61
C ASP A 123 8.66 10.61 12.32
N LEU A 124 8.02 11.21 13.33
CA LEU A 124 7.33 12.50 13.19
C LEU A 124 8.28 13.70 12.96
N LYS A 125 9.60 13.49 13.01
CA LYS A 125 10.60 14.55 12.77
C LYS A 125 10.88 14.78 11.28
N VAL A 126 10.51 13.81 10.43
CA VAL A 126 10.72 13.89 8.98
C VAL A 126 9.43 14.29 8.24
N ASP A 127 9.57 14.74 7.00
CA ASP A 127 8.42 15.13 6.17
C ASP A 127 7.69 13.92 5.55
N GLY A 128 8.42 12.80 5.38
CA GLY A 128 7.83 11.58 4.88
C GLY A 128 8.70 10.35 5.13
N MET A 129 8.10 9.18 4.91
CA MET A 129 8.79 7.88 5.00
C MET A 129 8.36 6.98 3.85
N ILE A 130 9.25 6.11 3.41
CA ILE A 130 9.00 5.11 2.39
C ILE A 130 9.40 3.75 2.94
N TRP A 131 8.46 2.81 2.92
CA TRP A 131 8.77 1.45 3.32
C TRP A 131 9.46 0.71 2.20
N VAL A 132 10.56 0.06 2.55
CA VAL A 132 11.46 -0.62 1.61
C VAL A 132 11.74 -2.05 2.05
N LYS A 133 12.16 -2.87 1.11
CA LYS A 133 12.66 -4.23 1.35
C LYS A 133 13.94 -4.46 0.56
N LYS A 134 14.96 -5.05 1.19
CA LYS A 134 16.12 -5.54 0.46
C LYS A 134 15.75 -6.72 -0.42
N VAL A 135 16.11 -6.63 -1.68
CA VAL A 135 15.86 -7.65 -2.70
C VAL A 135 17.13 -7.98 -3.48
N GLU A 136 17.25 -9.24 -3.91
CA GLU A 136 18.41 -9.67 -4.72
C GLU A 136 18.40 -9.07 -6.13
N ASN A 137 17.21 -8.91 -6.72
CA ASN A 137 17.06 -8.35 -8.07
C ASN A 137 16.13 -7.14 -8.04
N PRO A 138 16.66 -5.91 -7.94
CA PRO A 138 15.87 -4.69 -7.85
C PRO A 138 15.29 -4.19 -9.17
N SER A 139 15.70 -4.73 -10.33
CA SER A 139 15.38 -4.20 -11.67
C SER A 139 13.87 -4.17 -12.00
N SER A 140 13.06 -4.94 -11.26
CA SER A 140 11.61 -5.01 -11.46
C SER A 140 10.82 -4.00 -10.61
N TYR A 141 11.47 -3.27 -9.72
CA TYR A 141 10.86 -2.41 -8.71
C TYR A 141 11.39 -0.98 -8.79
N GLY A 142 10.65 -0.05 -8.20
CA GLY A 142 11.23 1.23 -7.81
C GLY A 142 12.23 1.01 -6.67
N VAL A 143 13.35 1.72 -6.68
CA VAL A 143 14.35 1.66 -5.62
C VAL A 143 14.62 3.04 -5.05
N VAL A 144 15.11 3.10 -3.81
CA VAL A 144 15.58 4.34 -3.19
C VAL A 144 17.09 4.37 -3.13
N ASN A 145 17.68 5.53 -3.45
CA ASN A 145 19.09 5.83 -3.22
C ASN A 145 19.20 6.78 -2.01
N LEU A 146 20.18 6.53 -1.14
CA LEU A 146 20.32 7.26 0.13
C LEU A 146 21.50 8.24 0.07
N ASP A 147 21.39 9.31 0.83
CA ASP A 147 22.48 10.23 1.11
C ASP A 147 23.37 9.72 2.29
N LYS A 148 24.35 10.52 2.69
CA LYS A 148 25.29 10.18 3.78
C LYS A 148 24.62 10.14 5.16
N GLU A 149 23.51 10.82 5.34
CA GLU A 149 22.69 10.86 6.54
C GLU A 149 21.60 9.79 6.56
N SER A 150 21.62 8.87 5.56
CA SER A 150 20.61 7.83 5.36
C SER A 150 19.20 8.38 5.07
N ASN A 151 19.09 9.59 4.56
CA ASN A 151 17.83 10.08 4.01
C ASN A 151 17.70 9.63 2.54
N ILE A 152 16.48 9.54 2.05
CA ILE A 152 16.22 9.25 0.65
C ILE A 152 16.60 10.46 -0.18
N LYS A 153 17.56 10.26 -1.10
CA LYS A 153 18.04 11.26 -2.03
C LYS A 153 17.23 11.27 -3.33
N GLU A 154 16.88 10.09 -3.81
CA GLU A 154 16.16 9.91 -5.06
C GLU A 154 15.40 8.57 -5.09
N LEU A 155 14.35 8.52 -5.92
CA LEU A 155 13.63 7.29 -6.25
C LEU A 155 13.86 7.00 -7.73
N ILE A 156 14.11 5.74 -8.07
CA ILE A 156 14.40 5.35 -9.45
C ILE A 156 13.49 4.18 -9.82
N GLU A 157 12.60 4.42 -10.77
CA GLU A 157 11.67 3.38 -11.23
C GLU A 157 12.40 2.41 -12.16
N LYS A 158 12.41 1.13 -11.78
CA LYS A 158 12.97 0.02 -12.56
C LYS A 158 14.33 0.32 -13.18
N PRO A 159 15.36 0.52 -12.35
CA PRO A 159 16.69 0.88 -12.84
C PRO A 159 17.25 -0.20 -13.75
N LYS A 160 17.89 0.22 -14.85
CA LYS A 160 18.58 -0.70 -15.78
C LYS A 160 19.91 -1.19 -15.20
N ASP A 161 20.59 -0.31 -14.50
CA ASP A 161 21.84 -0.60 -13.79
C ASP A 161 21.58 -0.73 -12.31
N PHE A 162 22.42 -1.46 -11.58
CA PHE A 162 22.30 -1.59 -10.13
C PHE A 162 22.58 -0.24 -9.45
N ILE A 163 21.57 0.29 -8.76
CA ILE A 163 21.65 1.53 -7.98
C ILE A 163 21.61 1.21 -6.48
N SER A 164 20.63 0.42 -6.07
CA SER A 164 20.35 0.06 -4.68
C SER A 164 19.58 -1.25 -4.63
N ASP A 165 19.73 -1.99 -3.55
CA ASP A 165 18.94 -3.19 -3.25
C ASP A 165 17.64 -2.89 -2.47
N LEU A 166 17.40 -1.62 -2.12
CA LEU A 166 16.24 -1.17 -1.34
C LEU A 166 15.03 -0.92 -2.25
N ALA A 167 14.26 -1.97 -2.51
CA ALA A 167 13.04 -1.90 -3.31
C ALA A 167 11.90 -1.24 -2.53
N VAL A 168 11.16 -0.36 -3.19
CA VAL A 168 9.98 0.32 -2.64
C VAL A 168 8.82 -0.66 -2.56
N VAL A 169 8.23 -0.78 -1.37
CA VAL A 169 7.15 -1.74 -1.08
C VAL A 169 5.78 -1.24 -1.54
N GLY A 170 5.67 0.07 -1.77
CA GLY A 170 4.40 0.70 -2.14
C GLY A 170 3.60 1.21 -0.95
N ILE A 171 4.26 1.48 0.17
CA ILE A 171 3.69 2.15 1.33
C ILE A 171 4.51 3.41 1.59
N TYR A 172 3.81 4.52 1.78
CA TYR A 172 4.40 5.86 1.92
C TYR A 172 3.68 6.63 3.03
N TYR A 173 4.42 7.32 3.87
CA TYR A 173 3.88 8.26 4.84
C TYR A 173 4.24 9.68 4.45
N PHE A 174 3.31 10.59 4.63
CA PHE A 174 3.45 12.03 4.47
C PHE A 174 2.98 12.71 5.74
N LYS A 175 3.83 13.55 6.33
CA LYS A 175 3.48 14.37 7.48
C LYS A 175 2.44 15.42 7.11
N GLU A 176 2.55 15.98 5.91
CA GLU A 176 1.60 16.93 5.32
C GLU A 176 1.36 16.59 3.85
N SER A 177 0.28 15.89 3.59
CA SER A 177 -0.04 15.39 2.24
C SER A 177 -0.48 16.47 1.25
N SER A 178 -0.80 17.68 1.72
CA SER A 178 -1.07 18.81 0.83
C SER A 178 0.16 19.22 0.01
N LEU A 179 1.37 19.02 0.54
CA LEU A 179 2.61 19.27 -0.19
C LEU A 179 2.75 18.33 -1.40
N LEU A 180 2.44 17.04 -1.19
CA LEU A 180 2.40 16.07 -2.30
C LEU A 180 1.34 16.45 -3.33
N ARG A 181 0.14 16.83 -2.87
CA ARG A 181 -0.94 17.31 -3.76
C ARG A 181 -0.47 18.42 -4.67
N ASP A 182 0.20 19.42 -4.09
CA ASP A 182 0.62 20.62 -4.82
C ASP A 182 1.66 20.27 -5.89
N GLU A 183 2.62 19.37 -5.62
CA GLU A 183 3.58 18.89 -6.61
C GLU A 183 2.92 18.05 -7.71
N LEU A 184 2.04 17.11 -7.33
CA LEU A 184 1.32 16.30 -8.33
C LEU A 184 0.38 17.14 -9.19
N LYS A 185 -0.21 18.20 -8.65
CA LYS A 185 -1.06 19.14 -9.39
C LYS A 185 -0.28 19.92 -10.46
N LEU A 186 0.97 20.24 -10.20
CA LEU A 186 1.88 20.82 -11.18
C LEU A 186 2.22 19.81 -12.26
N HIS A 187 2.58 18.59 -11.87
CA HIS A 187 2.93 17.51 -12.79
C HIS A 187 1.79 17.16 -13.76
N LEU A 188 0.54 17.13 -13.30
CA LEU A 188 -0.62 16.86 -14.15
C LEU A 188 -0.88 17.93 -15.24
N LYS A 189 -0.26 19.11 -15.14
CA LYS A 189 -0.31 20.14 -16.21
C LYS A 189 0.73 19.92 -17.30
N GLU A 190 1.73 19.08 -17.05
CA GLU A 190 2.77 18.77 -18.02
C GLU A 190 2.21 17.82 -19.08
N LYS A 191 2.62 18.02 -20.32
CA LYS A 191 2.30 17.08 -21.40
C LYS A 191 3.33 15.96 -21.38
N LEU A 192 2.91 14.78 -20.98
CA LEU A 192 3.77 13.60 -21.00
C LEU A 192 3.96 13.08 -22.44
N GLU A 193 5.10 12.44 -22.66
CA GLU A 193 5.34 11.67 -23.88
C GLU A 193 4.37 10.48 -23.97
N PRO A 194 4.03 10.01 -25.18
CA PRO A 194 3.18 8.85 -25.36
C PRO A 194 3.72 7.61 -24.57
N GLY A 195 2.85 6.98 -23.80
CA GLY A 195 3.20 5.80 -23.00
C GLY A 195 3.85 6.10 -21.64
N LYS A 196 4.05 7.36 -21.28
CA LYS A 196 4.44 7.76 -19.92
C LYS A 196 3.21 7.94 -19.04
N GLU A 197 3.41 7.78 -17.73
CA GLU A 197 2.37 7.88 -16.71
C GLU A 197 2.73 8.94 -15.67
N TYR A 198 1.73 9.56 -15.07
CA TYR A 198 1.90 10.45 -13.92
C TYR A 198 2.13 9.60 -12.67
N LEU A 199 3.39 9.43 -12.29
CA LEU A 199 3.78 8.60 -11.16
C LEU A 199 3.73 9.36 -9.83
N LEU A 200 3.38 8.66 -8.75
CA LEU A 200 3.47 9.19 -7.39
C LEU A 200 4.89 9.61 -7.03
N ASN A 201 5.87 8.82 -7.49
CA ASN A 201 7.29 9.05 -7.22
C ASN A 201 7.74 10.46 -7.65
N TYR A 202 7.22 10.97 -8.76
CA TYR A 202 7.54 12.34 -9.21
C TYR A 202 7.22 13.39 -8.14
N GLY A 203 6.05 13.31 -7.51
CA GLY A 203 5.70 14.24 -6.44
C GLY A 203 6.64 14.14 -5.23
N ILE A 204 7.05 12.92 -4.88
CA ILE A 204 8.01 12.70 -3.79
C ILE A 204 9.39 13.26 -4.15
N GLU A 205 9.88 13.01 -5.38
CA GLU A 205 11.15 13.54 -5.87
C GLU A 205 11.17 15.08 -5.81
N LYS A 206 10.06 15.73 -6.25
CA LYS A 206 9.94 17.20 -6.16
C LYS A 206 9.92 17.70 -4.72
N MET A 207 9.28 16.99 -3.80
CA MET A 207 9.35 17.32 -2.38
C MET A 207 10.79 17.22 -1.85
N ILE A 208 11.56 16.19 -2.23
CA ILE A 208 12.98 16.03 -1.87
C ILE A 208 13.83 17.17 -2.45
N GLU A 209 13.64 17.49 -3.75
CA GLU A 209 14.30 18.64 -4.40
C GLU A 209 14.00 19.97 -3.67
N ASN A 210 12.80 20.09 -3.09
CA ASN A 210 12.37 21.23 -2.26
C ASN A 210 12.78 21.07 -0.76
N ASN A 211 13.86 20.31 -0.49
CA ASN A 211 14.47 20.10 0.83
C ASN A 211 13.55 19.45 1.86
N LYS A 212 12.58 18.64 1.44
CA LYS A 212 11.80 17.79 2.33
C LYS A 212 12.56 16.51 2.64
N ILE A 213 12.58 16.14 3.92
CA ILE A 213 13.34 14.98 4.39
C ILE A 213 12.46 13.74 4.36
N PHE A 214 12.89 12.74 3.58
CA PHE A 214 12.28 11.43 3.54
C PHE A 214 13.25 10.37 4.05
N LYS A 215 12.76 9.44 4.88
CA LYS A 215 13.55 8.32 5.38
C LYS A 215 13.01 6.97 4.89
N PRO A 216 13.88 6.00 4.60
CA PRO A 216 13.46 4.64 4.37
C PRO A 216 13.20 3.95 5.71
N GLN A 217 12.23 3.04 5.73
CA GLN A 217 12.09 2.04 6.79
C GLN A 217 12.03 0.65 6.18
N GLU A 218 12.97 -0.21 6.54
CA GLU A 218 12.97 -1.59 6.08
C GLU A 218 11.90 -2.40 6.82
N ILE A 219 11.12 -3.20 6.08
CA ILE A 219 10.15 -4.14 6.64
C ILE A 219 10.72 -5.56 6.72
N GLU A 220 10.17 -6.35 7.64
CA GLU A 220 10.62 -7.74 7.86
C GLU A 220 10.23 -8.64 6.68
N THR A 221 8.96 -8.61 6.30
CA THR A 221 8.42 -9.43 5.21
C THR A 221 7.58 -8.59 4.27
N TRP A 222 7.84 -8.72 2.98
CA TRP A 222 7.05 -8.15 1.90
C TRP A 222 6.41 -9.28 1.08
N MET A 223 5.11 -9.18 0.88
CA MET A 223 4.33 -10.15 0.12
C MET A 223 3.65 -9.42 -1.04
N ASP A 224 4.19 -9.57 -2.24
CA ASP A 224 3.59 -9.07 -3.48
C ASP A 224 2.49 -10.04 -3.94
N CYS A 225 1.28 -9.55 -4.09
CA CYS A 225 0.14 -10.34 -4.58
C CYS A 225 -0.09 -10.17 -6.08
N GLY A 226 0.92 -9.84 -6.88
CA GLY A 226 0.82 -9.49 -8.30
C GLY A 226 0.50 -10.64 -9.24
N THR A 227 0.82 -11.89 -8.88
CA THR A 227 0.63 -13.09 -9.70
C THR A 227 0.04 -14.23 -8.87
N PRO A 228 -0.56 -15.28 -9.49
CA PRO A 228 -1.07 -16.45 -8.77
C PRO A 228 0.00 -17.16 -7.92
N GLN A 229 1.22 -17.23 -8.42
CA GLN A 229 2.36 -17.81 -7.72
C GLN A 229 2.66 -17.06 -6.42
N LEU A 230 2.82 -15.72 -6.53
CA LEU A 230 3.10 -14.84 -5.39
C LEU A 230 1.94 -14.83 -4.38
N LEU A 231 0.69 -14.92 -4.86
CA LEU A 231 -0.48 -15.04 -3.99
C LEU A 231 -0.43 -16.32 -3.15
N LEU A 232 -0.03 -17.44 -3.73
CA LEU A 232 0.13 -18.73 -3.03
C LEU A 232 1.28 -18.65 -2.00
N GLU A 233 2.39 -18.03 -2.35
CA GLU A 233 3.52 -17.81 -1.45
C GLU A 233 3.12 -16.94 -0.26
N SER A 234 2.38 -15.87 -0.51
CA SER A 234 1.82 -14.99 0.52
C SER A 234 0.90 -15.75 1.48
N ALA A 235 0.02 -16.60 0.94
CA ALA A 235 -0.86 -17.44 1.75
C ALA A 235 -0.07 -18.37 2.69
N LYS A 236 1.00 -19.00 2.20
CA LYS A 236 1.88 -19.86 3.02
C LYS A 236 2.55 -19.08 4.16
N ILE A 237 2.99 -17.86 3.90
CA ILE A 237 3.61 -16.99 4.92
C ILE A 237 2.61 -16.66 6.01
N ILE A 238 1.39 -16.25 5.65
CA ILE A 238 0.32 -15.92 6.60
C ILE A 238 -0.07 -17.14 7.44
N MET A 239 -0.21 -18.33 6.81
CA MET A 239 -0.51 -19.55 7.55
C MET A 239 0.54 -19.85 8.61
N LYS A 240 1.84 -19.79 8.25
CA LYS A 240 2.94 -20.02 9.20
C LYS A 240 2.97 -19.01 10.34
N SER A 241 2.64 -17.76 10.09
CA SER A 241 2.53 -16.74 11.14
C SER A 241 1.42 -17.08 12.12
N LYS A 242 0.22 -17.43 11.63
CA LYS A 242 -0.92 -17.81 12.48
C LYS A 242 -0.67 -19.08 13.30
N GLU A 243 0.07 -20.06 12.76
CA GLU A 243 0.47 -21.26 13.49
C GLU A 243 1.41 -20.92 14.66
N LYS A 244 2.35 -19.98 14.48
CA LYS A 244 3.23 -19.51 15.56
C LYS A 244 2.43 -18.80 16.66
N ASP A 245 1.56 -17.87 16.29
CA ASP A 245 0.72 -17.13 17.23
C ASP A 245 -0.20 -18.07 18.02
N SER A 246 -0.74 -19.11 17.38
CA SER A 246 -1.57 -20.12 18.02
C SER A 246 -0.77 -20.98 19.01
N ASN A 247 0.47 -21.34 18.69
CA ASN A 247 1.34 -22.10 19.56
C ASN A 247 1.82 -21.27 20.76
N GLU A 248 2.19 -20.00 20.56
CA GLU A 248 2.57 -19.10 21.64
C GLU A 248 1.41 -18.83 22.60
N ASN A 249 0.18 -18.66 22.08
CA ASN A 249 -1.02 -18.52 22.91
C ASN A 249 -1.41 -19.80 23.64
N ASN A 250 -1.12 -21.01 23.11
CA ASN A 250 -1.36 -22.28 23.76
C ASN A 250 -0.37 -22.53 24.91
N PHE A 251 0.86 -22.02 24.84
CA PHE A 251 1.79 -22.05 25.97
C PHE A 251 1.43 -21.06 27.08
N ALA A 252 0.63 -20.02 26.78
CA ALA A 252 0.16 -19.03 27.74
C ALA A 252 -1.16 -19.44 28.46
N GLN A 253 -1.87 -20.47 27.95
CA GLN A 253 -3.10 -20.99 28.53
C GLN A 253 -2.99 -22.51 28.66
N GLU A 254 -2.64 -23.02 29.84
CA GLU A 254 -2.95 -24.39 30.25
C GLU A 254 -4.47 -24.53 30.37
N GLY A 255 -5.14 -24.89 29.28
CA GLY A 255 -6.56 -25.09 29.26
C GLY A 255 -7.04 -25.71 27.94
N THR A 256 -7.67 -26.85 28.05
CA THR A 256 -8.20 -27.75 27.03
C THR A 256 -8.76 -27.07 25.79
N VAL A 257 -8.14 -27.30 24.63
CA VAL A 257 -8.65 -26.85 23.31
C VAL A 257 -9.67 -27.88 22.82
N ILE A 258 -10.95 -27.49 22.74
CA ILE A 258 -11.98 -28.28 22.04
C ILE A 258 -11.99 -27.82 20.57
N VAL A 259 -11.47 -28.66 19.68
CA VAL A 259 -11.62 -28.48 18.24
C VAL A 259 -13.04 -28.91 17.83
N LYS A 260 -13.91 -27.99 17.52
CA LYS A 260 -15.20 -28.30 16.89
C LYS A 260 -14.97 -28.41 15.38
N HIS A 261 -15.08 -29.63 14.85
CA HIS A 261 -15.25 -29.82 13.42
C HIS A 261 -16.66 -29.36 13.01
N PRO A 262 -16.81 -28.58 11.93
CA PRO A 262 -18.12 -28.39 11.33
C PRO A 262 -18.54 -29.69 10.64
N VAL A 263 -19.76 -30.13 10.91
CA VAL A 263 -20.47 -31.20 10.20
C VAL A 263 -21.04 -30.60 8.92
#